data_ffdc3e466d313733b5f77e0aa7556c9a
#
_entry.id   ffdc3e466d313733b5f77e0aa7556c9a
#
_cell.length_a   1.000
_cell.length_b   1.000
_cell.length_c   1.000
_cell.angle_alpha   90.00
_cell.angle_beta   90.00
_cell.angle_gamma   90.00
#
_symmetry.space_group_name_H-M   'P 1'
#
loop_
_entity.id
_entity.type
_entity.pdbx_description
1 polymer ?
#
loop_
_entity_poly.entity_id
_entity_poly.type
_entity_poly.pdbx_seq_one_letter_code
_entity_poly.pdbx_strand_id
1 'polypeptide(L)'
;MENLQTIYRKQVVTWLTICGLLVFCMIIVGGATRLTHSGLSIVEWEPIVGTIPPITDTDWNQVFDEYKGSPEYQLVNFGMSLDEFKVIFWWEYFHRLLGRLIGLVFFLPFVYFLIRKRLNSESVSYTHLTLPTILRV
;
A
#
# COMPACT_ATOMS: atom_id res chain seq x y z
N MET A 1 13.10 7.70 -36.74
CA MET A 1 12.90 8.57 -35.54
C MET A 1 11.60 8.15 -34.87
N GLU A 2 11.69 7.69 -33.63
CA GLU A 2 10.50 7.31 -32.87
C GLU A 2 9.68 8.58 -32.58
N ASN A 3 8.38 8.57 -32.90
CA ASN A 3 7.54 9.75 -32.69
C ASN A 3 7.39 10.02 -31.20
N LEU A 4 7.47 11.28 -30.77
CA LEU A 4 7.33 11.70 -29.38
C LEU A 4 6.07 11.11 -28.70
N GLN A 5 4.97 10.98 -29.44
CA GLN A 5 3.75 10.36 -28.95
C GLN A 5 3.94 8.86 -28.60
N THR A 6 4.74 8.15 -29.37
CA THR A 6 5.04 6.73 -29.10
C THR A 6 5.88 6.56 -27.84
N ILE A 7 6.84 7.46 -27.60
CA ILE A 7 7.67 7.46 -26.40
C ILE A 7 6.81 7.70 -25.15
N TYR A 8 5.92 8.69 -25.19
CA TYR A 8 5.04 8.99 -24.06
C TYR A 8 4.06 7.86 -23.76
N ARG A 9 3.49 7.25 -24.81
CA ARG A 9 2.63 6.08 -24.64
C ARG A 9 3.36 4.93 -23.96
N LYS A 10 4.60 4.64 -24.35
CA LYS A 10 5.43 3.62 -23.69
C LYS A 10 5.65 3.95 -22.20
N GLN A 11 5.98 5.20 -21.86
CA GLN A 11 6.18 5.63 -20.48
C GLN A 11 4.92 5.42 -19.62
N VAL A 12 3.76 5.82 -20.13
CA VAL A 12 2.48 5.65 -19.42
C VAL A 12 2.15 4.17 -19.25
N VAL A 13 2.31 3.37 -20.29
CA VAL A 13 2.07 1.91 -20.22
C VAL A 13 3.00 1.25 -19.22
N THR A 14 4.30 1.57 -19.23
CA THR A 14 5.25 1.03 -18.28
C THR A 14 4.88 1.41 -16.84
N TRP A 15 4.54 2.67 -16.60
CA TRP A 15 4.10 3.14 -15.28
C TRP A 15 2.86 2.38 -14.79
N LEU A 16 1.83 2.26 -15.61
CA LEU A 16 0.60 1.54 -15.25
C LEU A 16 0.88 0.05 -15.02
N THR A 17 1.77 -0.56 -15.79
CA THR A 17 2.19 -1.96 -15.58
C THR A 17 2.87 -2.13 -14.23
N ILE A 18 3.78 -1.22 -13.87
CA ILE A 18 4.44 -1.22 -12.54
C ILE A 18 3.39 -1.08 -11.43
N CYS A 19 2.46 -0.14 -11.55
CA CYS A 19 1.37 0.03 -10.59
C CYS A 19 0.53 -1.26 -10.47
N GLY A 20 0.19 -1.90 -11.57
CA GLY A 20 -0.55 -3.17 -11.57
C GLY A 20 0.19 -4.30 -10.86
N LEU A 21 1.50 -4.43 -11.11
CA LEU A 21 2.34 -5.42 -10.41
C LEU A 21 2.43 -5.14 -8.91
N LEU A 22 2.59 -3.88 -8.51
CA LEU A 22 2.62 -3.50 -7.09
C LEU A 22 1.28 -3.79 -6.39
N VAL A 23 0.15 -3.52 -7.05
CA VAL A 23 -1.18 -3.86 -6.52
C VAL A 23 -1.33 -5.38 -6.39
N PHE A 24 -0.83 -6.15 -7.35
CA PHE A 24 -0.84 -7.61 -7.25
C PHE A 24 -0.01 -8.11 -6.06
N CYS A 25 1.20 -7.57 -5.86
CA CYS A 25 2.00 -7.84 -4.66
C CYS A 25 1.26 -7.48 -3.37
N MET A 26 0.53 -6.34 -3.38
CA MET A 26 -0.28 -5.90 -2.24
C MET A 26 -1.37 -6.91 -1.87
N ILE A 27 -2.02 -7.52 -2.86
CA ILE A 27 -3.03 -8.56 -2.63
C ILE A 27 -2.40 -9.77 -1.96
N ILE A 28 -1.22 -10.21 -2.40
CA ILE A 28 -0.51 -11.34 -1.80
C ILE A 28 -0.11 -11.04 -0.35
N VAL A 29 0.55 -9.90 -0.12
CA VAL A 29 0.97 -9.49 1.23
C VAL A 29 -0.23 -9.27 2.15
N GLY A 30 -1.31 -8.63 1.65
CA GLY A 30 -2.55 -8.44 2.40
C GLY A 30 -3.24 -9.76 2.75
N GLY A 31 -3.21 -10.74 1.85
CA GLY A 31 -3.66 -12.10 2.14
C GLY A 31 -2.83 -12.77 3.24
N ALA A 32 -1.50 -12.64 3.21
CA ALA A 32 -0.62 -13.15 4.23
C ALA A 32 -0.86 -12.48 5.60
N THR A 33 -1.00 -11.15 5.65
CA THR A 33 -1.31 -10.44 6.91
C THR A 33 -2.64 -10.87 7.51
N ARG A 34 -3.64 -11.17 6.68
CA ARG A 34 -4.93 -11.70 7.14
C ARG A 34 -4.80 -13.12 7.70
N LEU A 35 -4.07 -14.00 7.01
CA LEU A 35 -3.89 -15.40 7.44
C LEU A 35 -3.03 -15.53 8.70
N THR A 36 -2.13 -14.60 8.95
CA THR A 36 -1.25 -14.57 10.13
C THR A 36 -1.84 -13.75 11.28
N HIS A 37 -3.08 -13.26 11.17
CA HIS A 37 -3.72 -12.39 12.16
C HIS A 37 -2.84 -11.18 12.57
N SER A 38 -2.06 -10.65 11.62
CA SER A 38 -1.09 -9.57 11.87
C SER A 38 -1.63 -8.17 11.55
N GLY A 39 -2.83 -8.05 11.01
CA GLY A 39 -3.38 -6.80 10.49
C GLY A 39 -3.73 -5.73 11.54
N LEU A 40 -3.61 -6.01 12.83
CA LEU A 40 -3.90 -5.08 13.94
C LEU A 40 -2.77 -5.07 14.98
N SER A 41 -1.54 -5.45 14.59
CA SER A 41 -0.38 -5.48 15.47
C SER A 41 0.20 -4.09 15.74
N ILE A 42 -0.01 -3.14 14.83
CA ILE A 42 0.42 -1.74 14.97
C ILE A 42 -0.78 -0.90 15.39
N VAL A 43 -0.85 -0.59 16.68
CA VAL A 43 -2.00 0.10 17.30
C VAL A 43 -2.06 1.57 16.90
N GLU A 44 -0.92 2.24 16.81
CA GLU A 44 -0.86 3.64 16.43
C GLU A 44 -0.89 3.85 14.91
N TRP A 45 -1.77 4.76 14.49
CA TRP A 45 -1.89 5.13 13.10
C TRP A 45 -1.15 6.44 12.83
N GLU A 46 0.16 6.35 12.67
CA GLU A 46 1.00 7.47 12.30
C GLU A 46 1.46 7.35 10.85
N PRO A 47 0.88 8.11 9.91
CA PRO A 47 1.17 7.95 8.48
C PRO A 47 2.61 8.28 8.10
N ILE A 48 3.24 9.22 8.80
CA ILE A 48 4.59 9.73 8.50
C ILE A 48 5.62 9.16 9.47
N VAL A 49 5.42 9.33 10.78
CA VAL A 49 6.37 8.89 11.82
C VAL A 49 6.39 7.37 11.92
N GLY A 50 5.26 6.70 11.80
CA GLY A 50 5.15 5.22 11.77
C GLY A 50 5.78 4.54 10.54
N THR A 51 6.63 5.26 9.77
CA THR A 51 7.49 4.66 8.74
C THR A 51 8.81 4.13 9.30
N ILE A 52 9.18 4.52 10.51
CA ILE A 52 10.40 4.04 11.17
C ILE A 52 10.00 2.89 12.08
N PRO A 53 10.52 1.67 11.85
CA PRO A 53 10.25 0.55 12.74
C PRO A 53 10.96 0.74 14.09
N PRO A 54 10.53 0.05 15.17
CA PRO A 54 11.26 0.01 16.42
C PRO A 54 12.70 -0.46 16.20
N ILE A 55 13.66 0.27 16.75
CA ILE A 55 15.10 -0.02 16.55
C ILE A 55 15.71 -0.58 17.84
N THR A 56 15.31 -0.06 18.99
CA THR A 56 15.85 -0.48 20.29
C THR A 56 14.95 -1.49 20.98
N ASP A 57 15.51 -2.26 21.90
CA ASP A 57 14.71 -3.18 22.72
C ASP A 57 13.68 -2.45 23.58
N THR A 58 13.95 -1.21 23.96
CA THR A 58 13.00 -0.36 24.68
C THR A 58 11.80 -0.03 23.81
N ASP A 59 12.03 0.34 22.53
CA ASP A 59 10.96 0.66 21.58
C ASP A 59 10.10 -0.58 21.31
N TRP A 60 10.72 -1.76 21.16
CA TRP A 60 10.01 -3.02 20.95
C TRP A 60 9.12 -3.38 22.14
N ASN A 61 9.61 -3.20 23.37
CA ASN A 61 8.80 -3.45 24.56
C ASN A 61 7.63 -2.46 24.66
N GLN A 62 7.87 -1.18 24.34
CA GLN A 62 6.81 -0.18 24.36
C GLN A 62 5.68 -0.54 23.38
N VAL A 63 6.01 -0.79 22.12
CA VAL A 63 5.01 -1.14 21.07
C VAL A 63 4.28 -2.43 21.43
N PHE A 64 4.97 -3.40 22.02
CA PHE A 64 4.35 -4.64 22.48
C PHE A 64 3.40 -4.42 23.67
N ASP A 65 3.75 -3.54 24.62
CA ASP A 65 2.85 -3.21 25.73
C ASP A 65 1.60 -2.46 25.26
N GLU A 66 1.72 -1.58 24.26
CA GLU A 66 0.57 -0.94 23.61
C GLU A 66 -0.32 -1.99 22.91
N TYR A 67 0.29 -2.96 22.21
CA TYR A 67 -0.43 -4.05 21.58
C TYR A 67 -1.18 -4.93 22.57
N LYS A 68 -0.61 -5.22 23.74
CA LYS A 68 -1.29 -5.98 24.82
C LYS A 68 -2.59 -5.34 25.30
N GLY A 69 -2.72 -4.01 25.16
CA GLY A 69 -3.96 -3.28 25.42
C GLY A 69 -5.03 -3.44 24.35
N SER A 70 -4.68 -3.99 23.20
CA SER A 70 -5.61 -4.10 22.05
C SER A 70 -6.60 -5.27 22.20
N PRO A 71 -7.81 -5.16 21.64
CA PRO A 71 -8.76 -6.27 21.60
C PRO A 71 -8.22 -7.51 20.86
N GLU A 72 -7.40 -7.31 19.84
CA GLU A 72 -6.80 -8.38 19.06
C GLU A 72 -5.86 -9.25 19.92
N TYR A 73 -5.03 -8.63 20.76
CA TYR A 73 -4.20 -9.39 21.69
C TYR A 73 -5.05 -10.17 22.69
N GLN A 74 -6.06 -9.51 23.26
CA GLN A 74 -6.87 -10.11 24.34
C GLN A 74 -7.75 -11.26 23.86
N LEU A 75 -8.23 -11.21 22.61
CA LEU A 75 -9.19 -12.18 22.07
C LEU A 75 -8.55 -13.27 21.21
N VAL A 76 -7.45 -12.94 20.50
CA VAL A 76 -6.86 -13.83 19.50
C VAL A 76 -5.44 -14.26 19.88
N ASN A 77 -4.61 -13.33 20.33
CA ASN A 77 -3.16 -13.55 20.52
C ASN A 77 -2.74 -13.51 22.01
N PHE A 78 -3.66 -13.82 22.91
CA PHE A 78 -3.37 -13.79 24.35
C PHE A 78 -2.22 -14.73 24.74
N GLY A 79 -1.24 -14.21 25.47
CA GLY A 79 -0.07 -14.97 25.89
C GLY A 79 1.07 -15.03 24.88
N MET A 80 0.95 -14.30 23.76
CA MET A 80 2.01 -14.19 22.75
C MET A 80 3.30 -13.64 23.34
N SER A 81 4.44 -14.20 22.94
CA SER A 81 5.77 -13.71 23.28
C SER A 81 6.17 -12.50 22.44
N LEU A 82 7.19 -11.76 22.91
CA LEU A 82 7.74 -10.62 22.14
C LEU A 82 8.27 -11.06 20.77
N ASP A 83 8.87 -12.24 20.66
CA ASP A 83 9.42 -12.72 19.39
C ASP A 83 8.33 -13.08 18.38
N GLU A 84 7.24 -13.68 18.83
CA GLU A 84 6.06 -13.92 18.01
C GLU A 84 5.39 -12.61 17.57
N PHE A 85 5.32 -11.63 18.48
CA PHE A 85 4.83 -10.28 18.17
C PHE A 85 5.67 -9.60 17.08
N LYS A 86 7.00 -9.71 17.12
CA LYS A 86 7.87 -9.16 16.08
C LYS A 86 7.53 -9.71 14.70
N VAL A 87 7.19 -10.98 14.60
CA VAL A 87 6.82 -11.60 13.30
C VAL A 87 5.54 -10.97 12.73
N ILE A 88 4.49 -10.85 13.53
CA ILE A 88 3.23 -10.24 13.06
C ILE A 88 3.38 -8.75 12.79
N PHE A 89 4.19 -8.05 13.60
CA PHE A 89 4.52 -6.64 13.39
C PHE A 89 5.16 -6.42 12.02
N TRP A 90 6.16 -7.24 11.63
CA TRP A 90 6.83 -7.08 10.35
C TRP A 90 5.92 -7.34 9.16
N TRP A 91 4.99 -8.30 9.23
CA TRP A 91 4.00 -8.51 8.18
C TRP A 91 3.12 -7.28 7.97
N GLU A 92 2.60 -6.70 9.05
CA GLU A 92 1.79 -5.49 8.96
C GLU A 92 2.61 -4.28 8.52
N TYR A 93 3.83 -4.13 9.03
CA TYR A 93 4.73 -3.04 8.64
C TYR A 93 5.02 -3.05 7.13
N PHE A 94 5.39 -4.20 6.56
CA PHE A 94 5.63 -4.32 5.12
C PHE A 94 4.37 -4.08 4.30
N HIS A 95 3.21 -4.53 4.75
CA HIS A 95 1.94 -4.25 4.11
C HIS A 95 1.65 -2.74 4.07
N ARG A 96 1.82 -2.03 5.19
CA ARG A 96 1.66 -0.56 5.27
C ARG A 96 2.71 0.17 4.42
N LEU A 97 3.96 -0.26 4.44
CA LEU A 97 5.04 0.31 3.64
C LEU A 97 4.77 0.16 2.14
N LEU A 98 4.34 -1.02 1.71
CA LEU A 98 3.95 -1.28 0.32
C LEU A 98 2.78 -0.40 -0.11
N GLY A 99 1.79 -0.18 0.74
CA GLY A 99 0.69 0.75 0.45
C GLY A 99 1.15 2.18 0.23
N ARG A 100 2.07 2.68 1.07
CA ARG A 100 2.69 4.00 0.89
C ARG A 100 3.49 4.09 -0.42
N LEU A 101 4.25 3.04 -0.73
CA LEU A 101 5.03 2.96 -1.97
C LEU A 101 4.13 3.00 -3.21
N ILE A 102 3.03 2.26 -3.21
CA ILE A 102 2.05 2.28 -4.29
C ILE A 102 1.49 3.70 -4.48
N GLY A 103 1.13 4.36 -3.39
CA GLY A 103 0.66 5.75 -3.42
C GLY A 103 1.66 6.69 -4.08
N LEU A 104 2.93 6.61 -3.71
CA LEU A 104 3.99 7.45 -4.28
C LEU A 104 4.26 7.12 -5.76
N VAL A 105 4.38 5.85 -6.10
CA VAL A 105 4.64 5.39 -7.48
C VAL A 105 3.48 5.72 -8.41
N PHE A 106 2.26 5.78 -7.90
CA PHE A 106 1.11 6.22 -8.66
C PHE A 106 1.07 7.75 -8.75
N PHE A 107 1.14 8.44 -7.62
CA PHE A 107 0.86 9.87 -7.53
C PHE A 107 1.92 10.74 -8.22
N LEU A 108 3.21 10.45 -8.02
CA LEU A 108 4.28 11.28 -8.58
C LEU A 108 4.31 11.30 -10.11
N PRO A 109 4.27 10.13 -10.81
CA PRO A 109 4.19 10.16 -12.28
C PRO A 109 2.84 10.68 -12.78
N PHE A 110 1.74 10.45 -12.06
CA PHE A 110 0.43 11.00 -12.42
C PHE A 110 0.48 12.53 -12.49
N VAL A 111 0.98 13.18 -11.43
CA VAL A 111 1.15 14.64 -11.39
C VAL A 111 2.10 15.13 -12.49
N TYR A 112 3.21 14.40 -12.71
CA TYR A 112 4.15 14.71 -13.77
C TYR A 112 3.48 14.68 -15.17
N PHE A 113 2.73 13.63 -15.47
CA PHE A 113 2.03 13.53 -16.76
C PHE A 113 0.90 14.55 -16.87
N LEU A 114 0.22 14.87 -15.78
CA LEU A 114 -0.83 15.90 -15.75
C LEU A 114 -0.27 17.29 -16.08
N ILE A 115 0.81 17.70 -15.39
CA ILE A 115 1.46 19.00 -15.60
C ILE A 115 2.00 19.12 -17.03
N ARG A 116 2.54 18.03 -17.57
CA ARG A 116 3.05 17.98 -18.94
C ARG A 116 1.96 17.88 -19.99
N LYS A 117 0.67 17.90 -19.61
CA LYS A 117 -0.50 17.74 -20.50
C LYS A 117 -0.39 16.50 -21.42
N ARG A 118 0.18 15.42 -20.87
CA ARG A 118 0.43 14.17 -21.61
C ARG A 118 -0.69 13.14 -21.43
N LEU A 119 -1.62 13.39 -20.51
CA LEU A 119 -2.86 12.64 -20.37
C LEU A 119 -3.89 13.31 -21.28
N ASN A 120 -4.37 12.60 -22.28
CA ASN A 120 -5.40 13.11 -23.15
C ASN A 120 -6.73 13.14 -22.38
N SER A 121 -7.45 14.26 -22.44
CA SER A 121 -8.73 14.46 -21.75
C SER A 121 -9.77 13.37 -22.11
N GLU A 122 -9.70 12.84 -23.33
CA GLU A 122 -10.55 11.73 -23.77
C GLU A 122 -10.28 10.44 -22.98
N SER A 123 -9.01 10.13 -22.67
CA SER A 123 -8.64 8.91 -21.92
C SER A 123 -9.21 8.88 -20.50
N VAL A 124 -9.27 10.04 -19.84
CA VAL A 124 -9.86 10.19 -18.50
C VAL A 124 -11.40 10.13 -18.57
N SER A 125 -11.99 10.68 -19.63
CA SER A 125 -13.42 10.67 -19.87
C SER A 125 -13.96 9.26 -20.12
N TYR A 126 -13.22 8.43 -20.88
CA TYR A 126 -13.61 7.04 -21.17
C TYR A 126 -13.66 6.16 -19.90
N THR A 127 -12.73 6.31 -18.98
CA THR A 127 -12.71 5.51 -17.74
C THR A 127 -13.81 5.90 -16.75
N HIS A 128 -14.22 7.17 -16.71
CA HIS A 128 -15.21 7.64 -15.73
C HIS A 128 -16.63 7.77 -16.28
N LEU A 129 -16.81 7.99 -17.59
CA LEU A 129 -18.13 8.24 -18.18
C LEU A 129 -18.71 7.03 -18.93
N THR A 130 -17.89 6.12 -19.45
CA THR A 130 -18.39 4.98 -20.24
C THR A 130 -18.68 3.75 -19.42
N LEU A 131 -17.99 3.54 -18.28
CA LEU A 131 -18.29 2.43 -17.36
C LEU A 131 -19.75 2.47 -16.82
N PRO A 132 -20.31 3.62 -16.40
CA PRO A 132 -21.71 3.68 -15.98
C PRO A 132 -22.71 3.48 -17.12
N THR A 133 -22.35 3.78 -18.36
CA THR A 133 -23.27 3.67 -19.51
C THR A 133 -23.39 2.24 -20.05
N ILE A 134 -22.37 1.41 -19.90
CA ILE A 134 -22.38 0.00 -20.30
C ILE A 134 -23.23 -0.86 -19.32
N LEU A 135 -23.40 -0.41 -18.08
CA LEU A 135 -24.24 -1.07 -17.07
C LEU A 135 -25.73 -0.68 -17.16
N ARG A 136 -26.13 0.09 -18.18
CA ARG A 136 -27.50 0.57 -18.38
C ARG A 136 -28.16 -0.07 -19.64
N VAL A 137 -27.90 -1.33 -19.87
CA VAL A 137 -28.65 -2.14 -20.84
C VAL A 137 -29.39 -3.22 -20.12
#